data_73cd75a10c4464b9fb6c00ecb01658d8
#
_entry.id   73cd75a10c4464b9fb6c00ecb01658d8
#
_cell.length_a   1.000
_cell.length_b   1.000
_cell.length_c   1.000
_cell.angle_alpha   90.00
_cell.angle_beta   90.00
_cell.angle_gamma   90.00
#
_symmetry.space_group_name_H-M   'P 1'
#
loop_
_entity.id
_entity.type
_entity.pdbx_description
1 polymer ?
#
loop_
_entity_poly.entity_id
_entity_poly.type
_entity_poly.pdbx_seq_one_letter_code
_entity_poly.pdbx_strand_id
1 'polypeptide(L)'
;MIARTQEIFARMDLDLDPRTMVRELDASYKQIVEIARALLMEASIIIMDEPTTSLTEPEVERVFDMMRTLKSSGVGIVFISHKLREVMEICTRFTVLRDGSMVSAGSIEGNLGRRARARHGRP
;
A
#
# COMPACT_ATOMS: atom_id res chain seq x y z
N MET A 1 8.52 -23.40 5.89
CA MET A 1 8.47 -22.21 5.02
C MET A 1 7.15 -22.06 4.29
N ILE A 2 6.73 -23.09 3.56
CA ILE A 2 5.47 -23.02 2.82
C ILE A 2 4.27 -22.80 3.74
N ALA A 3 4.22 -23.53 4.85
CA ALA A 3 3.11 -23.39 5.80
C ALA A 3 3.01 -21.98 6.37
N ARG A 4 4.16 -21.37 6.67
CA ARG A 4 4.18 -20.02 7.20
C ARG A 4 3.78 -19.01 6.14
N THR A 5 4.18 -19.25 4.90
CA THR A 5 3.79 -18.39 3.78
C THR A 5 2.28 -18.46 3.57
N GLN A 6 1.70 -19.65 3.64
CA GLN A 6 0.25 -19.81 3.52
C GLN A 6 -0.48 -19.09 4.64
N GLU A 7 0.06 -19.13 5.85
CA GLU A 7 -0.53 -18.42 6.98
C GLU A 7 -0.54 -16.91 6.73
N ILE A 8 0.57 -16.38 6.21
CA ILE A 8 0.66 -14.97 5.90
C ILE A 8 -0.30 -14.59 4.76
N PHE A 9 -0.38 -15.43 3.73
CA PHE A 9 -1.32 -15.19 2.63
C PHE A 9 -2.76 -15.15 3.16
N ALA A 10 -3.07 -16.03 4.11
CA ALA A 10 -4.41 -16.03 4.72
C ALA A 10 -4.67 -14.74 5.49
N ARG A 11 -3.68 -14.24 6.21
CA ARG A 11 -3.79 -12.97 6.92
C ARG A 11 -4.01 -11.81 5.96
N MET A 12 -3.47 -11.91 4.76
CA MET A 12 -3.57 -10.89 3.74
C MET A 12 -4.80 -11.09 2.86
N ASP A 13 -5.61 -12.10 3.16
CA ASP A 13 -6.80 -12.44 2.38
C ASP A 13 -6.45 -12.71 0.92
N LEU A 14 -5.41 -13.49 0.71
CA LEU A 14 -4.93 -13.85 -0.62
C LEU A 14 -5.17 -15.32 -0.91
N ASP A 15 -5.63 -15.58 -2.12
CA ASP A 15 -5.76 -16.93 -2.62
C ASP A 15 -4.65 -17.15 -3.65
N LEU A 16 -3.47 -17.44 -3.15
CA LEU A 16 -2.29 -17.56 -3.98
C LEU A 16 -1.46 -18.74 -3.51
N ASP A 17 -1.06 -19.60 -4.46
CA ASP A 17 -0.22 -20.74 -4.16
C ASP A 17 1.21 -20.24 -3.87
N PRO A 18 1.74 -20.51 -2.66
CA PRO A 18 3.08 -20.04 -2.32
C PRO A 18 4.18 -20.69 -3.17
N ARG A 19 3.86 -21.72 -3.94
CA ARG A 19 4.82 -22.35 -4.83
C ARG A 19 4.87 -21.71 -6.20
N THR A 20 3.96 -20.78 -6.50
CA THR A 20 3.93 -20.09 -7.78
C THR A 20 5.23 -19.31 -8.00
N MET A 21 5.80 -19.42 -9.17
CA MET A 21 7.01 -18.68 -9.51
C MET A 21 6.66 -17.20 -9.64
N VAL A 22 7.49 -16.34 -9.06
CA VAL A 22 7.25 -14.91 -9.08
C VAL A 22 7.11 -14.38 -10.51
N ARG A 23 7.90 -14.91 -11.44
CA ARG A 23 7.85 -14.45 -12.83
C ARG A 23 6.54 -14.77 -13.54
N GLU A 24 5.73 -15.65 -12.95
CA GLU A 24 4.44 -16.02 -13.51
C GLU A 24 3.31 -15.12 -13.04
N LEU A 25 3.60 -14.19 -12.14
CA LEU A 25 2.61 -13.31 -11.54
C LEU A 25 2.58 -11.98 -12.26
N ASP A 26 1.43 -11.32 -12.24
CA ASP A 26 1.38 -9.95 -12.73
C ASP A 26 2.07 -9.02 -11.73
N ALA A 27 2.24 -7.75 -12.11
CA ALA A 27 3.04 -6.82 -11.31
C ALA A 27 2.46 -6.57 -9.92
N SER A 28 1.14 -6.57 -9.79
CA SER A 28 0.53 -6.34 -8.47
C SER A 28 0.79 -7.50 -7.53
N TYR A 29 0.74 -8.73 -8.03
CA TYR A 29 1.04 -9.90 -7.20
C TYR A 29 2.52 -9.94 -6.82
N LYS A 30 3.40 -9.44 -7.68
CA LYS A 30 4.81 -9.34 -7.31
C LYS A 30 5.00 -8.40 -6.13
N GLN A 31 4.27 -7.29 -6.11
CA GLN A 31 4.30 -6.38 -4.96
C GLN A 31 3.79 -7.09 -3.71
N ILE A 32 2.71 -7.85 -3.85
CA ILE A 32 2.12 -8.57 -2.73
C ILE A 32 3.10 -9.61 -2.18
N VAL A 33 3.84 -10.28 -3.05
CA VAL A 33 4.85 -11.25 -2.63
C VAL A 33 5.95 -10.57 -1.83
N GLU A 34 6.37 -9.37 -2.22
CA GLU A 34 7.37 -8.62 -1.47
C GLU A 34 6.86 -8.25 -0.08
N ILE A 35 5.58 -7.89 0.02
CA ILE A 35 4.97 -7.60 1.31
C ILE A 35 4.94 -8.87 2.17
N ALA A 36 4.57 -10.00 1.57
CA ALA A 36 4.55 -11.27 2.28
C ALA A 36 5.92 -11.62 2.82
N ARG A 37 6.97 -11.35 2.04
CA ARG A 37 8.33 -11.59 2.47
C ARG A 37 8.66 -10.76 3.71
N ALA A 38 8.27 -9.49 3.72
CA ALA A 38 8.51 -8.63 4.87
C ALA A 38 7.79 -9.15 6.09
N LEU A 39 6.56 -9.64 5.93
CA LEU A 39 5.80 -10.20 7.04
C LEU A 39 6.41 -11.49 7.57
N LEU A 40 7.00 -12.30 6.69
CA LEU A 40 7.73 -13.49 7.13
C LEU A 40 8.89 -13.12 8.04
N MET A 41 9.44 -11.94 7.85
CA MET A 41 10.52 -11.42 8.70
C MET A 41 9.97 -10.69 9.91
N GLU A 42 8.67 -10.81 10.16
CA GLU A 42 7.97 -10.20 11.29
C GLU A 42 8.08 -8.69 11.32
N ALA A 43 8.07 -8.08 10.15
CA ALA A 43 8.10 -6.63 10.06
C ALA A 43 6.81 -6.03 10.60
N SER A 44 6.94 -4.98 11.41
CA SER A 44 5.79 -4.24 11.91
C SER A 44 5.57 -2.96 11.12
N ILE A 45 6.55 -2.56 10.32
CA ILE A 45 6.47 -1.40 9.45
C ILE A 45 7.00 -1.80 8.08
N ILE A 46 6.27 -1.44 7.05
CA ILE A 46 6.65 -1.74 5.68
C ILE A 46 6.76 -0.43 4.91
N ILE A 47 7.85 -0.27 4.19
CA ILE A 47 8.07 0.91 3.36
C ILE A 47 7.85 0.50 1.90
N MET A 48 6.94 1.18 1.24
CA MET A 48 6.61 0.90 -0.16
C MET A 48 6.98 2.13 -0.99
N ASP A 49 8.02 1.96 -1.80
CA ASP A 49 8.55 3.06 -2.61
C ASP A 49 8.02 2.96 -4.02
N GLU A 50 7.12 3.87 -4.39
CA GLU A 50 6.52 3.94 -5.72
C GLU A 50 5.91 2.60 -6.16
N PRO A 51 5.09 1.97 -5.32
CA PRO A 51 4.64 0.59 -5.62
C PRO A 51 3.64 0.49 -6.76
N THR A 52 3.06 1.60 -7.21
CA THR A 52 2.01 1.57 -8.21
C THR A 52 2.44 2.09 -9.58
N THR A 53 3.72 2.44 -9.74
CA THR A 53 4.19 3.13 -10.93
C THR A 53 3.89 2.39 -12.23
N SER A 54 4.03 1.08 -12.24
CA SER A 54 3.84 0.29 -13.46
C SER A 54 2.55 -0.53 -13.46
N LEU A 55 1.61 -0.16 -12.60
CA LEU A 55 0.38 -0.94 -12.45
C LEU A 55 -0.79 -0.33 -13.21
N THR A 56 -1.69 -1.19 -13.67
CA THR A 56 -2.97 -0.76 -14.21
C THR A 56 -3.89 -0.36 -13.07
N GLU A 57 -5.00 0.31 -13.39
CA GLU A 57 -5.95 0.72 -12.35
C GLU A 57 -6.45 -0.45 -11.49
N PRO A 58 -6.89 -1.58 -12.08
CA PRO A 58 -7.31 -2.71 -11.24
C PRO A 58 -6.18 -3.25 -10.36
N GLU A 59 -4.94 -3.22 -10.86
CA GLU A 59 -3.81 -3.68 -10.09
C GLU A 59 -3.51 -2.74 -8.93
N VAL A 60 -3.66 -1.44 -9.13
CA VAL A 60 -3.50 -0.45 -8.06
C VAL A 60 -4.51 -0.72 -6.95
N GLU A 61 -5.76 -0.98 -7.33
CA GLU A 61 -6.80 -1.26 -6.34
C GLU A 61 -6.50 -2.51 -5.54
N ARG A 62 -5.94 -3.52 -6.18
CA ARG A 62 -5.55 -4.74 -5.48
C ARG A 62 -4.48 -4.46 -4.43
N VAL A 63 -3.48 -3.66 -4.78
CA VAL A 63 -2.43 -3.29 -3.84
C VAL A 63 -3.01 -2.45 -2.70
N PHE A 64 -3.89 -1.52 -3.01
CA PHE A 64 -4.52 -0.68 -1.99
C PHE A 64 -5.38 -1.50 -1.03
N ASP A 65 -6.13 -2.47 -1.54
CA ASP A 65 -6.93 -3.34 -0.68
C ASP A 65 -6.02 -4.13 0.26
N MET A 66 -4.90 -4.58 -0.26
CA MET A 66 -3.91 -5.27 0.55
C MET A 66 -3.39 -4.37 1.66
N MET A 67 -3.07 -3.12 1.34
CA MET A 67 -2.58 -2.17 2.33
C MET A 67 -3.62 -1.91 3.41
N ARG A 68 -4.89 -1.82 3.04
CA ARG A 68 -5.97 -1.64 4.00
C ARG A 68 -6.07 -2.83 4.95
N THR A 69 -5.92 -4.02 4.42
CA THR A 69 -5.95 -5.24 5.22
C THR A 69 -4.79 -5.27 6.21
N LEU A 70 -3.60 -4.93 5.76
CA LEU A 70 -2.42 -4.89 6.62
C LEU A 70 -2.56 -3.86 7.72
N LYS A 71 -3.08 -2.70 7.38
CA LYS A 71 -3.30 -1.64 8.35
C LYS A 71 -4.27 -2.10 9.43
N SER A 72 -5.32 -2.80 9.02
CA SER A 72 -6.30 -3.35 9.98
C SER A 72 -5.67 -4.36 10.93
N SER A 73 -4.61 -5.01 10.49
CA SER A 73 -3.89 -5.98 11.30
C SER A 73 -2.82 -5.35 12.18
N GLY A 74 -2.67 -4.04 12.13
CA GLY A 74 -1.72 -3.35 12.97
C GLY A 74 -0.36 -3.08 12.35
N VAL A 75 -0.20 -3.34 11.07
CA VAL A 75 1.06 -3.07 10.37
C VAL A 75 1.09 -1.60 9.95
N GLY A 76 2.20 -0.93 10.25
CA GLY A 76 2.41 0.44 9.80
C GLY A 76 2.94 0.44 8.37
N ILE A 77 2.48 1.39 7.56
CA ILE A 77 2.90 1.47 6.17
C ILE A 77 3.38 2.88 5.86
N VAL A 78 4.57 2.98 5.28
CA VAL A 78 5.07 4.22 4.74
C VAL A 78 4.97 4.10 3.22
N PHE A 79 4.12 4.91 2.63
CA PHE A 79 3.81 4.86 1.20
C PHE A 79 4.44 6.06 0.51
N ILE A 80 5.40 5.81 -0.36
CA ILE A 80 6.11 6.88 -1.07
C ILE A 80 5.59 6.94 -2.50
N SER A 81 5.10 8.10 -2.90
CA SER A 81 4.53 8.27 -4.23
C SER A 81 4.59 9.74 -4.63
N HIS A 82 4.70 9.99 -5.92
CA HIS A 82 4.56 11.34 -6.46
C HIS A 82 3.16 11.59 -6.98
N LYS A 83 2.27 10.61 -6.86
CA LYS A 83 0.88 10.72 -7.31
C LYS A 83 0.02 11.16 -6.15
N LEU A 84 -0.24 12.45 -6.08
CA LEU A 84 -0.98 13.03 -4.97
C LEU A 84 -2.33 12.37 -4.75
N ARG A 85 -3.01 12.00 -5.84
CA ARG A 85 -4.32 11.38 -5.74
C ARG A 85 -4.28 10.06 -4.97
N GLU A 86 -3.21 9.29 -5.17
CA GLU A 86 -3.04 8.04 -4.45
C GLU A 86 -2.79 8.29 -2.97
N VAL A 87 -1.94 9.26 -2.68
CA VAL A 87 -1.65 9.61 -1.29
C VAL A 87 -2.94 10.03 -0.57
N MET A 88 -3.74 10.84 -1.23
CA MET A 88 -5.00 11.32 -0.64
C MET A 88 -6.00 10.19 -0.44
N GLU A 89 -5.92 9.16 -1.24
CA GLU A 89 -6.85 8.05 -1.15
C GLU A 89 -6.48 7.04 -0.06
N ILE A 90 -5.20 6.72 0.05
CA ILE A 90 -4.78 5.58 0.89
C ILE A 90 -4.14 5.99 2.21
N CYS A 91 -3.61 7.19 2.31
CA CYS A 91 -2.87 7.60 3.50
C CYS A 91 -3.71 8.38 4.49
N THR A 92 -3.29 8.36 5.76
CA THR A 92 -3.93 9.16 6.80
C THR A 92 -3.09 10.37 7.18
N ARG A 93 -1.80 10.33 6.90
CA ARG A 93 -0.89 11.45 7.16
C ARG A 93 0.06 11.57 5.98
N PHE A 94 0.60 12.76 5.81
CA PHE A 94 1.55 12.98 4.71
C PHE A 94 2.71 13.85 5.16
N THR A 95 3.81 13.70 4.44
CA THR A 95 4.98 14.56 4.57
C THR A 95 5.48 14.82 3.17
N VAL A 96 5.72 16.09 2.84
CA VAL A 96 6.23 16.48 1.53
C VAL A 96 7.71 16.84 1.67
N LEU A 97 8.52 16.22 0.83
CA LEU A 97 9.94 16.47 0.80
C LEU A 97 10.31 17.16 -0.52
N ARG A 98 11.22 18.09 -0.42
CA ARG A 98 11.77 18.77 -1.60
C ARG A 98 13.24 19.03 -1.34
N ASP A 99 14.08 18.56 -2.26
CA ASP A 99 15.53 18.77 -2.18
C ASP A 99 16.10 18.35 -0.82
N GLY A 100 15.60 17.23 -0.31
CA GLY A 100 16.08 16.66 0.95
C GLY A 100 15.54 17.31 2.21
N SER A 101 14.63 18.27 2.07
CA SER A 101 14.05 18.96 3.22
C SER A 101 12.56 18.77 3.29
N MET A 102 12.02 18.73 4.51
CA MET A 102 10.59 18.66 4.71
C MET A 102 9.99 20.04 4.46
N VAL A 103 9.06 20.09 3.52
CA VAL A 103 8.39 21.34 3.15
C VAL A 103 7.05 21.46 3.86
N SER A 104 6.35 20.34 4.03
CA SER A 104 5.01 20.35 4.61
C SER A 104 4.71 18.98 5.18
N ALA A 105 3.87 18.96 6.19
CA ALA A 105 3.39 17.71 6.77
C ALA A 105 2.04 17.97 7.40
N GLY A 106 1.21 16.94 7.46
CA GLY A 106 -0.11 17.10 8.04
C GLY A 106 -0.90 15.83 8.06
N SER A 107 -2.18 15.97 8.36
CA SER A 107 -3.11 14.88 8.46
C SER A 107 -4.10 14.93 7.31
N ILE A 108 -4.45 13.73 6.82
CA ILE A 108 -5.53 13.60 5.84
C ILE A 108 -6.78 13.08 6.56
N GLU A 109 -6.81 13.30 7.83
CA GLU A 109 -7.90 12.91 8.70
C GLU A 109 -9.23 13.42 8.17
N GLY A 110 -10.26 12.62 8.25
CA GLY A 110 -11.53 12.99 7.68
C GLY A 110 -11.49 12.94 6.16
N ASN A 111 -10.65 12.09 5.64
CA ASN A 111 -10.36 12.01 4.23
C ASN A 111 -11.59 11.92 3.34
N LEU A 112 -12.56 11.07 3.68
CA LEU A 112 -13.76 10.95 2.87
C LEU A 112 -14.55 12.24 2.80
N GLY A 113 -14.75 12.88 3.93
CA GLY A 113 -15.46 14.16 3.95
C GLY A 113 -14.68 15.23 3.20
N ARG A 114 -13.39 15.23 3.36
CA ARG A 114 -12.53 16.19 2.69
C ARG A 114 -12.57 16.00 1.16
N ARG A 115 -12.53 14.76 0.72
CA ARG A 115 -12.62 14.49 -0.71
C ARG A 115 -13.98 14.87 -1.28
N ALA A 116 -15.03 14.63 -0.52
CA ALA A 116 -16.35 15.01 -0.94
C ALA A 116 -16.44 16.52 -1.14
N ARG A 117 -15.91 17.28 -0.20
CA ARG A 117 -15.89 18.74 -0.31
C ARG A 117 -15.05 19.18 -1.51
N ALA A 118 -13.91 18.54 -1.70
CA ALA A 118 -13.05 18.88 -2.83
C ALA A 118 -13.76 18.69 -4.16
N ARG A 119 -14.54 17.63 -4.27
CA ARG A 119 -15.29 17.40 -5.48
C ARG A 119 -16.39 18.41 -5.72
N HIS A 120 -16.90 18.98 -4.67
CA HIS A 120 -18.07 19.82 -4.77
C HIS A 120 -17.79 21.30 -4.83
N GLY A 121 -16.65 21.73 -4.48
CA GLY A 121 -16.52 23.14 -4.46
C GLY A 121 -15.12 23.67 -4.36
N ARG A 122 -14.21 22.81 -4.24
CA ARG A 122 -12.87 23.29 -4.10
C ARG A 122 -12.22 23.56 -5.42
N PRO A 123 -11.57 24.65 -5.55
CA PRO A 123 -10.73 24.88 -6.70
C PRO A 123 -9.59 23.92 -6.73
#